data_2fe992e136c030a71e4565d452c7f701
#
_entry.id   2fe992e136c030a71e4565d452c7f701
#
_cell.length_a   1.000
_cell.length_b   1.000
_cell.length_c   1.000
_cell.angle_alpha   90.00
_cell.angle_beta   90.00
_cell.angle_gamma   90.00
#
_symmetry.space_group_name_H-M   'P 1'
#
loop_
_entity.id
_entity.type
_entity.pdbx_description
1 polymer ?
#
loop_
_entity_poly.entity_id
_entity_poly.type
_entity_poly.pdbx_seq_one_letter_code
_entity_poly.pdbx_strand_id
1 'polypeptide(L)'
;MLRDLLAWGSTLKIVIIGAGVQGTVFAVRLALAGHHVTLVSRPARATELRHTGATILDAETSRIYTQVLPVLESLPPDFPADICLVTVRREQIKIVLPWLAEAVAIPRVVFLGNHAYCSDNLVATLGRSRTVLAFPGVAGYKDGDMIRYVDIPEQHTAVEEGAQDVVFLFRGAGFRLDEVRDMDAWLQRHAVFITAIVGTLYESECNACLLAQDSEAVRRLIVGVRQGWAAQDRKGVGAAPLALRTIMCWVPLRLSAIYWSHLLASPRGDLYFARHARHAPAEMASLADVVRSFLCENEAPELKRLLASIDAWRRSFSNDAPPGSHFEAGPHL
;
A
#
# COMPACT_ATOMS: atom_id res chain seq x y z
N MET A 1 23.97 16.47 -8.01
CA MET A 1 24.68 15.38 -7.32
C MET A 1 23.98 14.02 -7.46
N LEU A 2 22.67 13.81 -7.16
CA LEU A 2 22.01 12.51 -7.51
C LEU A 2 21.79 12.33 -9.03
N ARG A 3 21.56 13.39 -9.80
CA ARG A 3 21.45 13.32 -11.26
C ARG A 3 22.69 12.76 -11.97
N ASP A 4 23.87 12.94 -11.38
CA ASP A 4 25.15 12.50 -11.97
C ASP A 4 25.46 11.02 -11.62
N LEU A 5 24.84 10.48 -10.56
CA LEU A 5 24.96 9.06 -10.18
C LEU A 5 24.06 8.14 -11.02
N LEU A 6 23.05 8.68 -11.69
CA LEU A 6 22.13 7.95 -12.58
C LEU A 6 22.63 7.83 -14.03
N ALA A 7 23.91 8.11 -14.30
CA ALA A 7 24.56 7.72 -15.51
C ALA A 7 24.47 6.18 -15.60
N TRP A 8 23.64 5.70 -16.50
CA TRP A 8 23.37 4.31 -16.92
C TRP A 8 24.34 3.27 -16.32
N GLY A 9 23.92 2.55 -15.27
CA GLY A 9 24.68 1.43 -14.74
C GLY A 9 25.25 1.58 -13.32
N SER A 10 25.02 2.66 -12.60
CA SER A 10 25.55 2.79 -11.23
C SER A 10 24.72 1.97 -10.24
N THR A 11 25.41 1.12 -9.46
CA THR A 11 24.84 0.37 -8.35
C THR A 11 24.53 1.32 -7.20
N LEU A 12 23.26 1.35 -6.74
CA LEU A 12 22.81 2.16 -5.60
C LEU A 12 22.78 1.33 -4.31
N LYS A 13 22.98 2.00 -3.18
CA LYS A 13 22.74 1.46 -1.84
C LYS A 13 21.31 1.82 -1.41
N ILE A 14 20.47 0.80 -1.23
CA ILE A 14 19.05 0.97 -0.94
C ILE A 14 18.74 0.32 0.40
N VAL A 15 18.11 1.05 1.30
CA VAL A 15 17.55 0.48 2.52
C VAL A 15 16.02 0.43 2.40
N ILE A 16 15.41 -0.70 2.80
CA ILE A 16 13.96 -0.89 2.74
C ILE A 16 13.45 -1.17 4.14
N ILE A 17 12.64 -0.25 4.68
CA ILE A 17 12.02 -0.39 6.00
C ILE A 17 10.66 -1.06 5.82
N GLY A 18 10.55 -2.30 6.33
CA GLY A 18 9.38 -3.16 6.22
C GLY A 18 9.60 -4.33 5.26
N ALA A 19 9.76 -5.54 5.80
CA ALA A 19 9.94 -6.78 5.02
C ALA A 19 8.62 -7.58 4.92
N GLY A 20 7.52 -6.87 4.69
CA GLY A 20 6.23 -7.44 4.31
C GLY A 20 6.18 -7.83 2.84
N VAL A 21 4.97 -8.00 2.28
CA VAL A 21 4.77 -8.36 0.86
C VAL A 21 5.47 -7.35 -0.06
N GLN A 22 5.11 -6.08 0.05
CA GLN A 22 5.65 -5.03 -0.81
C GLN A 22 7.18 -4.91 -0.68
N GLY A 23 7.67 -4.76 0.58
CA GLY A 23 9.09 -4.57 0.82
C GLY A 23 9.94 -5.75 0.36
N THR A 24 9.46 -6.99 0.50
CA THR A 24 10.18 -8.17 0.02
C THR A 24 10.22 -8.23 -1.52
N VAL A 25 9.10 -7.93 -2.20
CA VAL A 25 9.07 -7.91 -3.68
C VAL A 25 10.02 -6.84 -4.23
N PHE A 26 9.94 -5.61 -3.68
CA PHE A 26 10.83 -4.54 -4.10
C PHE A 26 12.30 -4.87 -3.80
N ALA A 27 12.60 -5.42 -2.63
CA ALA A 27 13.97 -5.80 -2.24
C ALA A 27 14.59 -6.81 -3.22
N VAL A 28 13.86 -7.88 -3.52
CA VAL A 28 14.37 -8.93 -4.42
C VAL A 28 14.53 -8.40 -5.84
N ARG A 29 13.56 -7.67 -6.38
CA ARG A 29 13.64 -7.13 -7.75
C ARG A 29 14.75 -6.11 -7.91
N LEU A 30 14.95 -5.22 -6.92
CA LEU A 30 16.03 -4.25 -6.91
C LEU A 30 17.42 -4.92 -6.78
N ALA A 31 17.54 -5.98 -5.98
CA ALA A 31 18.76 -6.75 -5.88
C ALA A 31 19.08 -7.48 -7.19
N LEU A 32 18.07 -8.06 -7.85
CA LEU A 32 18.21 -8.68 -9.18
C LEU A 32 18.62 -7.66 -10.26
N ALA A 33 18.22 -6.40 -10.10
CA ALA A 33 18.66 -5.31 -10.96
C ALA A 33 20.10 -4.81 -10.68
N GLY A 34 20.80 -5.42 -9.72
CA GLY A 34 22.21 -5.15 -9.43
C GLY A 34 22.45 -4.09 -8.34
N HIS A 35 21.44 -3.70 -7.56
CA HIS A 35 21.58 -2.76 -6.47
C HIS A 35 21.94 -3.44 -5.14
N HIS A 36 22.62 -2.73 -4.25
CA HIS A 36 22.89 -3.19 -2.88
C HIS A 36 21.69 -2.89 -1.99
N VAL A 37 20.93 -3.93 -1.64
CA VAL A 37 19.69 -3.79 -0.87
C VAL A 37 19.90 -4.31 0.55
N THR A 38 19.49 -3.52 1.55
CA THR A 38 19.42 -3.92 2.95
C THR A 38 17.97 -3.81 3.42
N LEU A 39 17.46 -4.84 4.10
CA LEU A 39 16.13 -4.84 4.70
C LEU A 39 16.21 -4.41 6.16
N VAL A 40 15.20 -3.64 6.62
CA VAL A 40 14.96 -3.38 8.03
C VAL A 40 13.62 -4.02 8.41
N SER A 41 13.64 -4.91 9.42
CA SER A 41 12.48 -5.71 9.77
C SER A 41 12.45 -6.02 11.26
N ARG A 42 11.27 -6.32 11.80
CA ARG A 42 11.10 -6.78 13.18
C ARG A 42 11.90 -8.07 13.42
N PRO A 43 12.36 -8.34 14.69
CA PRO A 43 13.27 -9.42 15.01
C PRO A 43 12.86 -10.79 14.45
N ALA A 44 11.61 -11.20 14.64
CA ALA A 44 11.12 -12.50 14.17
C ALA A 44 11.25 -12.66 12.64
N ARG A 45 10.88 -11.62 11.86
CA ARG A 45 11.00 -11.65 10.40
C ARG A 45 12.47 -11.50 9.95
N ALA A 46 13.26 -10.73 10.69
CA ALA A 46 14.69 -10.61 10.43
C ALA A 46 15.42 -11.96 10.59
N THR A 47 15.11 -12.71 11.65
CA THR A 47 15.66 -14.05 11.86
C THR A 47 15.28 -15.00 10.72
N GLU A 48 14.01 -15.03 10.32
CA GLU A 48 13.54 -15.83 9.19
C GLU A 48 14.32 -15.50 7.90
N LEU A 49 14.40 -14.21 7.54
CA LEU A 49 15.08 -13.76 6.33
C LEU A 49 16.59 -14.05 6.32
N ARG A 50 17.24 -14.04 7.48
CA ARG A 50 18.67 -14.43 7.59
C ARG A 50 18.88 -15.90 7.32
N HIS A 51 17.89 -16.76 7.65
CA HIS A 51 17.97 -18.21 7.44
C HIS A 51 17.55 -18.63 6.03
N THR A 52 16.44 -18.12 5.53
CA THR A 52 15.83 -18.59 4.27
C THR A 52 16.12 -17.67 3.08
N GLY A 53 16.61 -16.46 3.32
CA GLY A 53 16.67 -15.40 2.31
C GLY A 53 15.30 -14.78 2.04
N ALA A 54 15.29 -13.76 1.19
CA ALA A 54 14.08 -13.12 0.70
C ALA A 54 13.62 -13.82 -0.58
N THR A 55 12.51 -14.57 -0.51
CA THR A 55 12.01 -15.36 -1.64
C THR A 55 10.68 -14.81 -2.13
N ILE A 56 10.57 -14.61 -3.45
CA ILE A 56 9.34 -14.22 -4.13
C ILE A 56 8.99 -15.22 -5.22
N LEU A 57 7.68 -15.48 -5.38
CA LEU A 57 7.10 -16.26 -6.47
C LEU A 57 6.19 -15.35 -7.29
N ASP A 58 6.56 -15.13 -8.52
CA ASP A 58 5.69 -14.48 -9.51
C ASP A 58 4.60 -15.48 -9.93
N ALA A 59 3.36 -15.17 -9.57
CA ALA A 59 2.24 -16.08 -9.82
C ALA A 59 1.78 -16.11 -11.28
N GLU A 60 2.16 -15.13 -12.11
CA GLU A 60 1.87 -15.13 -13.55
C GLU A 60 2.85 -16.02 -14.32
N THR A 61 4.15 -15.91 -14.01
CA THR A 61 5.20 -16.64 -14.71
C THR A 61 5.63 -17.94 -14.02
N SER A 62 5.16 -18.17 -12.78
CA SER A 62 5.59 -19.27 -11.90
C SER A 62 7.08 -19.28 -11.60
N ARG A 63 7.77 -18.16 -11.77
CA ARG A 63 9.20 -18.04 -11.48
C ARG A 63 9.43 -17.72 -10.01
N ILE A 64 10.43 -18.39 -9.42
CA ILE A 64 10.87 -18.15 -8.06
C ILE A 64 12.22 -17.46 -8.10
N TYR A 65 12.35 -16.43 -7.27
CA TYR A 65 13.59 -15.69 -7.08
C TYR A 65 13.91 -15.60 -5.59
N THR A 66 15.15 -15.92 -5.23
CA THR A 66 15.64 -15.82 -3.86
C THR A 66 16.90 -14.96 -3.81
N GLN A 67 16.93 -14.04 -2.85
CA GLN A 67 18.10 -13.20 -2.58
C GLN A 67 18.46 -13.27 -1.09
N VAL A 68 19.74 -13.51 -0.80
CA VAL A 68 20.28 -13.38 0.55
C VAL A 68 20.70 -11.93 0.74
N LEU A 69 19.93 -11.20 1.55
CA LEU A 69 20.10 -9.77 1.75
C LEU A 69 20.54 -9.47 3.20
N PRO A 70 21.36 -8.45 3.44
CA PRO A 70 21.57 -7.93 4.79
C PRO A 70 20.25 -7.54 5.43
N VAL A 71 20.05 -7.91 6.72
CA VAL A 71 18.81 -7.60 7.46
C VAL A 71 19.17 -6.96 8.79
N LEU A 72 18.65 -5.76 9.02
CA LEU A 72 18.74 -5.01 10.26
C LEU A 72 17.39 -5.05 11.01
N GLU A 73 17.42 -4.78 12.30
CA GLU A 73 16.22 -4.69 13.15
C GLU A 73 15.79 -3.24 13.39
N SER A 74 16.69 -2.28 13.19
CA SER A 74 16.44 -0.84 13.20
C SER A 74 17.34 -0.14 12.18
N LEU A 75 17.02 1.11 11.84
CA LEU A 75 17.84 1.93 10.95
C LEU A 75 18.83 2.75 11.79
N PRO A 76 20.16 2.52 11.67
CA PRO A 76 21.15 3.38 12.32
C PRO A 76 21.12 4.80 11.72
N PRO A 77 21.34 5.87 12.53
CA PRO A 77 21.32 7.25 12.06
C PRO A 77 22.36 7.55 10.96
N ASP A 78 23.49 6.87 11.00
CA ASP A 78 24.61 7.03 10.07
C ASP A 78 24.62 5.98 8.93
N PHE A 79 23.51 5.23 8.77
CA PHE A 79 23.44 4.19 7.76
C PHE A 79 23.60 4.75 6.34
N PRO A 80 24.60 4.25 5.57
CA PRO A 80 24.92 4.82 4.26
C PRO A 80 23.98 4.25 3.19
N ALA A 81 22.94 4.99 2.84
CA ALA A 81 22.04 4.65 1.73
C ALA A 81 21.79 5.86 0.82
N ASP A 82 21.65 5.59 -0.46
CA ASP A 82 21.26 6.58 -1.47
C ASP A 82 19.76 6.82 -1.46
N ILE A 83 18.98 5.75 -1.21
CA ILE A 83 17.51 5.77 -1.18
C ILE A 83 17.01 4.89 -0.03
N CYS A 84 16.02 5.38 0.71
CA CYS A 84 15.24 4.61 1.65
C CYS A 84 13.82 4.37 1.10
N LEU A 85 13.37 3.12 1.00
CA LEU A 85 11.99 2.78 0.72
C LEU A 85 11.27 2.43 2.03
N VAL A 86 10.14 3.08 2.29
CA VAL A 86 9.31 2.84 3.47
C VAL A 86 8.05 2.10 3.03
N THR A 87 7.98 0.81 3.37
CA THR A 87 6.90 -0.10 2.97
C THR A 87 6.11 -0.62 4.16
N VAL A 88 6.25 0.04 5.30
CA VAL A 88 5.46 -0.26 6.50
C VAL A 88 4.03 0.27 6.34
N ARG A 89 3.10 -0.30 7.11
CA ARG A 89 1.72 0.17 7.13
C ARG A 89 1.62 1.57 7.70
N ARG A 90 0.53 2.27 7.34
CA ARG A 90 0.29 3.66 7.73
C ARG A 90 0.41 3.90 9.24
N GLU A 91 -0.17 3.04 10.06
CA GLU A 91 -0.13 3.13 11.53
C GLU A 91 1.27 2.95 12.12
N GLN A 92 2.19 2.36 11.37
CA GLN A 92 3.57 2.13 11.78
C GLN A 92 4.52 3.30 11.41
N ILE A 93 4.07 4.25 10.59
CA ILE A 93 4.87 5.42 10.20
C ILE A 93 5.39 6.19 11.42
N LYS A 94 4.55 6.36 12.45
CA LYS A 94 4.94 7.04 13.69
C LYS A 94 6.13 6.40 14.41
N ILE A 95 6.38 5.10 14.17
CA ILE A 95 7.50 4.38 14.78
C ILE A 95 8.80 4.61 13.99
N VAL A 96 8.71 4.61 12.66
CA VAL A 96 9.90 4.70 11.79
C VAL A 96 10.28 6.13 11.44
N LEU A 97 9.37 7.08 11.55
CA LEU A 97 9.60 8.48 11.21
C LEU A 97 10.72 9.14 12.04
N PRO A 98 10.86 8.88 13.36
CA PRO A 98 12.02 9.36 14.13
C PRO A 98 13.35 8.81 13.59
N TRP A 99 13.45 7.54 13.22
CA TRP A 99 14.68 6.98 12.65
C TRP A 99 15.07 7.68 11.34
N LEU A 100 14.06 7.98 10.50
CA LEU A 100 14.28 8.68 9.23
C LEU A 100 14.67 10.14 9.43
N ALA A 101 14.17 10.78 10.50
CA ALA A 101 14.55 12.14 10.87
C ALA A 101 16.03 12.21 11.31
N GLU A 102 16.49 11.20 12.05
CA GLU A 102 17.89 11.08 12.50
C GLU A 102 18.82 10.70 11.33
N ALA A 103 18.39 9.86 10.39
CA ALA A 103 19.17 9.43 9.24
C ALA A 103 19.26 10.53 8.15
N VAL A 104 19.81 11.69 8.50
CA VAL A 104 19.87 12.88 7.62
C VAL A 104 20.75 12.69 6.39
N ALA A 105 21.67 11.72 6.42
CA ALA A 105 22.56 11.41 5.29
C ALA A 105 21.81 10.74 4.13
N ILE A 106 20.62 10.16 4.34
CA ILE A 106 19.80 9.55 3.29
C ILE A 106 19.07 10.66 2.51
N PRO A 107 19.43 10.92 1.25
CA PRO A 107 18.88 12.06 0.52
C PRO A 107 17.48 11.85 -0.02
N ARG A 108 17.01 10.60 -0.12
CA ARG A 108 15.69 10.25 -0.67
C ARG A 108 14.99 9.22 0.21
N VAL A 109 13.76 9.55 0.62
CA VAL A 109 12.87 8.66 1.38
C VAL A 109 11.57 8.51 0.61
N VAL A 110 11.31 7.32 0.09
CA VAL A 110 10.15 6.98 -0.72
C VAL A 110 9.13 6.27 0.15
N PHE A 111 8.00 6.88 0.40
CA PHE A 111 6.88 6.28 1.11
C PHE A 111 6.01 5.49 0.13
N LEU A 112 6.07 4.18 0.19
CA LEU A 112 5.45 3.25 -0.74
C LEU A 112 4.28 2.51 -0.09
N GLY A 113 3.08 3.06 -0.15
CA GLY A 113 1.88 2.48 0.47
C GLY A 113 0.71 3.44 0.66
N ASN A 114 -0.27 3.03 1.46
CA ASN A 114 -1.49 3.80 1.76
C ASN A 114 -1.23 4.94 2.76
N HIS A 115 -0.47 5.94 2.36
CA HIS A 115 -0.11 7.07 3.22
C HIS A 115 -0.96 8.33 2.97
N ALA A 116 -2.21 8.15 2.53
CA ALA A 116 -3.17 9.24 2.34
C ALA A 116 -3.26 10.13 3.60
N TYR A 117 -3.30 11.45 3.40
CA TYR A 117 -3.39 12.47 4.46
C TYR A 117 -2.20 12.47 5.47
N CYS A 118 -1.06 11.89 5.08
CA CYS A 118 0.16 11.94 5.88
C CYS A 118 1.23 12.87 5.30
N SER A 119 1.09 13.29 4.04
CA SER A 119 2.12 14.02 3.28
C SER A 119 2.66 15.25 4.00
N ASP A 120 1.80 16.09 4.56
CA ASP A 120 2.21 17.31 5.28
C ASP A 120 3.11 16.98 6.47
N ASN A 121 2.77 15.99 7.26
CA ASN A 121 3.58 15.56 8.40
C ASN A 121 4.92 14.97 7.97
N LEU A 122 4.94 14.16 6.91
CA LEU A 122 6.16 13.57 6.35
C LEU A 122 7.09 14.67 5.83
N VAL A 123 6.55 15.62 5.08
CA VAL A 123 7.30 16.77 4.54
C VAL A 123 7.77 17.71 5.65
N ALA A 124 6.95 17.98 6.66
CA ALA A 124 7.35 18.81 7.80
C ALA A 124 8.50 18.20 8.59
N THR A 125 8.54 16.85 8.70
CA THR A 125 9.58 16.16 9.47
C THR A 125 10.87 15.97 8.68
N LEU A 126 10.78 15.58 7.40
CA LEU A 126 11.94 15.17 6.60
C LEU A 126 12.40 16.22 5.59
N GLY A 127 11.57 17.21 5.30
CA GLY A 127 11.76 18.16 4.21
C GLY A 127 11.24 17.65 2.86
N ARG A 128 10.74 18.58 2.03
CA ARG A 128 10.16 18.28 0.71
C ARG A 128 11.15 17.59 -0.24
N SER A 129 12.39 18.03 -0.24
CA SER A 129 13.44 17.50 -1.13
C SER A 129 13.79 16.03 -0.86
N ARG A 130 13.59 15.56 0.37
CA ARG A 130 13.85 14.17 0.77
C ARG A 130 12.64 13.27 0.59
N THR A 131 11.43 13.82 0.66
CA THR A 131 10.18 13.05 0.69
C THR A 131 9.64 12.80 -0.72
N VAL A 132 9.39 11.53 -1.05
CA VAL A 132 8.71 11.11 -2.27
C VAL A 132 7.54 10.21 -1.90
N LEU A 133 6.38 10.48 -2.47
CA LEU A 133 5.20 9.63 -2.31
C LEU A 133 5.10 8.66 -3.47
N ALA A 134 4.74 7.41 -3.17
CA ALA A 134 4.52 6.37 -4.16
C ALA A 134 3.47 5.36 -3.69
N PHE A 135 2.93 4.58 -4.62
CA PHE A 135 2.02 3.48 -4.31
C PHE A 135 2.38 2.24 -5.12
N PRO A 136 2.49 1.04 -4.51
CA PRO A 136 2.94 -0.16 -5.20
C PRO A 136 1.85 -0.72 -6.12
N GLY A 137 2.22 -1.07 -7.34
CA GLY A 137 1.37 -1.75 -8.33
C GLY A 137 1.45 -3.27 -8.24
N VAL A 138 1.70 -3.82 -7.04
CA VAL A 138 1.80 -5.26 -6.82
C VAL A 138 0.82 -5.71 -5.74
N ALA A 139 0.18 -6.85 -5.97
CA ALA A 139 -0.63 -7.56 -4.97
C ALA A 139 0.03 -8.89 -4.61
N GLY A 140 -0.15 -9.35 -3.37
CA GLY A 140 0.44 -10.61 -2.96
C GLY A 140 0.17 -10.96 -1.50
N TYR A 141 0.74 -12.08 -1.10
CA TYR A 141 0.61 -12.60 0.26
C TYR A 141 1.80 -13.47 0.63
N LYS A 142 1.99 -13.66 1.93
CA LYS A 142 2.98 -14.58 2.46
C LYS A 142 2.43 -16.02 2.38
N ASP A 143 3.18 -16.91 1.75
CA ASP A 143 2.90 -18.34 1.58
C ASP A 143 4.08 -19.13 2.11
N GLY A 144 3.98 -19.64 3.35
CA GLY A 144 5.14 -20.16 4.07
C GLY A 144 6.24 -19.09 4.22
N ASP A 145 7.45 -19.41 3.75
CA ASP A 145 8.60 -18.50 3.80
C ASP A 145 8.70 -17.58 2.57
N MET A 146 7.88 -17.80 1.57
CA MET A 146 7.90 -17.05 0.32
C MET A 146 6.77 -16.00 0.23
N ILE A 147 6.99 -14.98 -0.59
CA ILE A 147 5.94 -14.03 -0.98
C ILE A 147 5.46 -14.40 -2.39
N ARG A 148 4.21 -14.82 -2.49
CA ARG A 148 3.54 -14.99 -3.77
C ARG A 148 2.95 -13.65 -4.20
N TYR A 149 3.29 -13.16 -5.39
CA TYR A 149 2.85 -11.85 -5.86
C TYR A 149 2.44 -11.87 -7.35
N VAL A 150 1.74 -10.82 -7.75
CA VAL A 150 1.48 -10.45 -9.15
C VAL A 150 1.68 -8.95 -9.32
N ASP A 151 2.14 -8.52 -10.49
CA ASP A 151 2.00 -7.13 -10.92
C ASP A 151 0.54 -6.90 -11.33
N ILE A 152 -0.09 -5.82 -10.82
CA ILE A 152 -1.48 -5.51 -11.14
C ILE A 152 -1.53 -4.84 -12.52
N PRO A 153 -2.14 -5.45 -13.56
CA PRO A 153 -2.13 -4.89 -14.90
C PRO A 153 -2.88 -3.56 -15.02
N GLU A 154 -3.93 -3.39 -14.21
CA GLU A 154 -4.82 -2.23 -14.22
C GLU A 154 -4.31 -1.09 -13.32
N GLN A 155 -3.29 -1.34 -12.50
CA GLN A 155 -2.72 -0.37 -11.57
C GLN A 155 -1.21 -0.53 -11.50
N HIS A 156 -0.48 0.28 -12.22
CA HIS A 156 0.97 0.32 -12.15
C HIS A 156 1.44 0.90 -10.81
N THR A 157 2.73 0.74 -10.51
CA THR A 157 3.34 1.46 -9.38
C THR A 157 3.30 2.96 -9.67
N ALA A 158 2.54 3.70 -8.88
CA ALA A 158 2.42 5.13 -8.99
C ALA A 158 3.58 5.81 -8.25
N VAL A 159 4.22 6.78 -8.89
CA VAL A 159 5.32 7.57 -8.33
C VAL A 159 5.03 9.04 -8.56
N GLU A 160 5.32 9.87 -7.58
CA GLU A 160 5.19 11.32 -7.67
C GLU A 160 6.00 11.89 -8.83
N GLU A 161 5.38 12.76 -9.65
CA GLU A 161 6.01 13.44 -10.76
C GLU A 161 7.22 14.26 -10.30
N GLY A 162 8.31 14.22 -11.06
CA GLY A 162 9.56 14.89 -10.72
C GLY A 162 10.56 14.05 -9.90
N ALA A 163 10.16 12.88 -9.39
CA ALA A 163 11.06 11.93 -8.73
C ALA A 163 11.74 11.00 -9.75
N GLN A 164 12.43 11.57 -10.74
CA GLN A 164 13.00 10.84 -11.87
C GLN A 164 14.02 9.77 -11.45
N ASP A 165 14.75 10.01 -10.38
CA ASP A 165 15.68 9.07 -9.76
C ASP A 165 14.95 7.77 -9.31
N VAL A 166 13.78 7.90 -8.66
CA VAL A 166 12.94 6.78 -8.24
C VAL A 166 12.28 6.10 -9.43
N VAL A 167 11.82 6.89 -10.42
CA VAL A 167 11.23 6.36 -11.67
C VAL A 167 12.24 5.49 -12.43
N PHE A 168 13.48 5.96 -12.61
CA PHE A 168 14.53 5.17 -13.27
C PHE A 168 14.89 3.91 -12.48
N LEU A 169 15.02 4.03 -11.15
CA LEU A 169 15.30 2.91 -10.26
C LEU A 169 14.25 1.79 -10.42
N PHE A 170 12.99 2.13 -10.28
CA PHE A 170 11.91 1.14 -10.32
C PHE A 170 11.72 0.57 -11.73
N ARG A 171 11.83 1.39 -12.77
CA ARG A 171 11.77 0.93 -14.17
C ARG A 171 12.91 -0.02 -14.49
N GLY A 172 14.14 0.27 -14.02
CA GLY A 172 15.30 -0.62 -14.12
C GLY A 172 15.09 -1.97 -13.43
N ALA A 173 14.32 -2.01 -12.34
CA ALA A 173 13.93 -3.25 -11.65
C ALA A 173 12.69 -3.93 -12.26
N GLY A 174 12.23 -3.47 -13.45
CA GLY A 174 11.14 -4.07 -14.21
C GLY A 174 9.73 -3.74 -13.73
N PHE A 175 9.55 -2.74 -12.84
CA PHE A 175 8.21 -2.28 -12.46
C PHE A 175 7.57 -1.45 -13.58
N ARG A 176 6.27 -1.65 -13.82
CA ARG A 176 5.45 -0.74 -14.63
C ARG A 176 5.13 0.48 -13.80
N LEU A 177 5.25 1.68 -14.38
CA LEU A 177 5.15 2.93 -13.62
C LEU A 177 4.18 3.91 -14.25
N ASP A 178 3.43 4.59 -13.39
CA ASP A 178 2.65 5.79 -13.69
C ASP A 178 3.26 6.97 -12.90
N GLU A 179 3.67 8.03 -13.60
CA GLU A 179 4.09 9.27 -12.96
C GLU A 179 2.85 10.12 -12.67
N VAL A 180 2.67 10.48 -11.41
CA VAL A 180 1.46 11.13 -10.90
C VAL A 180 1.78 12.54 -10.42
N ARG A 181 1.14 13.53 -11.06
CA ARG A 181 1.36 14.95 -10.78
C ARG A 181 0.97 15.35 -9.36
N ASP A 182 -0.14 14.86 -8.87
CA ASP A 182 -0.67 15.10 -7.53
C ASP A 182 -0.85 13.75 -6.82
N MET A 183 0.26 13.25 -6.26
CA MET A 183 0.28 11.94 -5.63
C MET A 183 -0.50 11.92 -4.30
N ASP A 184 -0.60 13.05 -3.60
CA ASP A 184 -1.39 13.16 -2.39
C ASP A 184 -2.90 13.03 -2.70
N ALA A 185 -3.38 13.76 -3.71
CA ALA A 185 -4.76 13.60 -4.18
C ALA A 185 -5.03 12.18 -4.69
N TRP A 186 -4.09 11.57 -5.40
CA TRP A 186 -4.19 10.19 -5.88
C TRP A 186 -4.38 9.21 -4.71
N LEU A 187 -3.56 9.32 -3.66
CA LEU A 187 -3.66 8.50 -2.45
C LEU A 187 -4.97 8.72 -1.72
N GLN A 188 -5.45 9.96 -1.62
CA GLN A 188 -6.73 10.29 -1.00
C GLN A 188 -7.91 9.66 -1.76
N ARG A 189 -7.90 9.70 -3.10
CA ARG A 189 -8.91 9.06 -3.95
C ARG A 189 -8.87 7.55 -3.82
N HIS A 190 -7.67 6.98 -3.82
CA HIS A 190 -7.47 5.55 -3.63
C HIS A 190 -7.97 5.09 -2.26
N ALA A 191 -7.75 5.86 -1.19
CA ALA A 191 -8.23 5.55 0.16
C ALA A 191 -9.77 5.42 0.21
N VAL A 192 -10.51 6.32 -0.47
CA VAL A 192 -11.98 6.21 -0.59
C VAL A 192 -12.38 4.91 -1.29
N PHE A 193 -11.71 4.57 -2.40
CA PHE A 193 -11.98 3.33 -3.13
C PHE A 193 -11.71 2.09 -2.27
N ILE A 194 -10.53 2.02 -1.63
CA ILE A 194 -10.15 0.88 -0.80
C ILE A 194 -11.08 0.71 0.40
N THR A 195 -11.44 1.78 1.08
CA THR A 195 -12.35 1.69 2.24
C THR A 195 -13.76 1.30 1.83
N ALA A 196 -14.25 1.75 0.68
CA ALA A 196 -15.56 1.35 0.18
C ALA A 196 -15.59 -0.15 -0.17
N ILE A 197 -14.60 -0.66 -0.92
CA ILE A 197 -14.56 -2.09 -1.30
C ILE A 197 -14.36 -2.99 -0.08
N VAL A 198 -13.50 -2.59 0.87
CA VAL A 198 -13.27 -3.35 2.10
C VAL A 198 -14.51 -3.35 3.00
N GLY A 199 -15.21 -2.21 3.15
CA GLY A 199 -16.46 -2.15 3.89
C GLY A 199 -17.51 -3.11 3.31
N THR A 200 -17.64 -3.17 1.97
CA THR A 200 -18.53 -4.09 1.30
C THR A 200 -18.10 -5.55 1.44
N LEU A 201 -16.79 -5.82 1.40
CA LEU A 201 -16.25 -7.17 1.62
C LEU A 201 -16.55 -7.67 3.04
N TYR A 202 -16.44 -6.82 4.04
CA TYR A 202 -16.75 -7.19 5.41
C TYR A 202 -18.23 -7.51 5.62
N GLU A 203 -19.13 -6.89 4.87
CA GLU A 203 -20.55 -7.29 4.82
C GLU A 203 -20.77 -8.66 4.16
N SER A 204 -19.81 -9.14 3.36
CA SER A 204 -19.84 -10.42 2.66
C SER A 204 -18.81 -11.40 3.23
N GLU A 205 -18.59 -11.38 4.56
CA GLU A 205 -17.67 -12.28 5.28
C GLU A 205 -16.24 -12.27 4.72
N CYS A 206 -15.83 -11.14 4.16
CA CYS A 206 -14.55 -10.98 3.48
C CYS A 206 -14.33 -11.97 2.32
N ASN A 207 -15.41 -12.37 1.64
CA ASN A 207 -15.42 -13.29 0.52
C ASN A 207 -15.80 -12.55 -0.78
N ALA A 208 -14.83 -12.41 -1.69
CA ALA A 208 -15.04 -11.69 -2.94
C ALA A 208 -16.05 -12.38 -3.87
N CYS A 209 -16.15 -13.71 -3.85
CA CYS A 209 -17.12 -14.45 -4.65
C CYS A 209 -18.55 -14.26 -4.13
N LEU A 210 -18.76 -14.22 -2.80
CA LEU A 210 -20.07 -13.91 -2.21
C LEU A 210 -20.48 -12.46 -2.56
N LEU A 211 -19.55 -11.51 -2.41
CA LEU A 211 -19.80 -10.13 -2.81
C LEU A 211 -20.19 -10.02 -4.30
N ALA A 212 -19.50 -10.75 -5.17
CA ALA A 212 -19.78 -10.74 -6.61
C ALA A 212 -21.20 -11.19 -6.97
N GLN A 213 -21.82 -12.05 -6.15
CA GLN A 213 -23.17 -12.57 -6.33
C GLN A 213 -24.25 -11.61 -5.82
N ASP A 214 -23.91 -10.70 -4.92
CA ASP A 214 -24.82 -9.66 -4.42
C ASP A 214 -24.72 -8.40 -5.28
N SER A 215 -25.55 -8.32 -6.31
CA SER A 215 -25.57 -7.18 -7.22
C SER A 215 -25.88 -5.84 -6.53
N GLU A 216 -26.65 -5.88 -5.42
CA GLU A 216 -26.96 -4.66 -4.66
C GLU A 216 -25.76 -4.22 -3.83
N ALA A 217 -25.01 -5.15 -3.22
CA ALA A 217 -23.77 -4.83 -2.54
C ALA A 217 -22.73 -4.23 -3.50
N VAL A 218 -22.57 -4.80 -4.71
CA VAL A 218 -21.69 -4.23 -5.74
C VAL A 218 -22.16 -2.83 -6.17
N ARG A 219 -23.45 -2.60 -6.30
CA ARG A 219 -23.98 -1.24 -6.57
C ARG A 219 -23.68 -0.26 -5.44
N ARG A 220 -23.85 -0.69 -4.18
CA ARG A 220 -23.51 0.13 -2.99
C ARG A 220 -22.04 0.51 -2.96
N LEU A 221 -21.14 -0.41 -3.28
CA LEU A 221 -19.72 -0.13 -3.45
C LEU A 221 -19.50 1.05 -4.42
N ILE A 222 -20.07 0.96 -5.64
CA ILE A 222 -19.87 1.99 -6.66
C ILE A 222 -20.48 3.34 -6.22
N VAL A 223 -21.66 3.30 -5.64
CA VAL A 223 -22.33 4.52 -5.12
C VAL A 223 -21.51 5.15 -3.99
N GLY A 224 -20.99 4.36 -3.05
CA GLY A 224 -20.13 4.83 -1.96
C GLY A 224 -18.87 5.52 -2.49
N VAL A 225 -18.20 4.93 -3.47
CA VAL A 225 -17.02 5.55 -4.12
C VAL A 225 -17.40 6.87 -4.79
N ARG A 226 -18.49 6.90 -5.59
CA ARG A 226 -18.95 8.12 -6.27
C ARG A 226 -19.27 9.24 -5.28
N GLN A 227 -19.94 8.92 -4.19
CA GLN A 227 -20.28 9.88 -3.14
C GLN A 227 -19.04 10.42 -2.43
N GLY A 228 -18.10 9.56 -2.08
CA GLY A 228 -16.84 9.95 -1.45
C GLY A 228 -16.00 10.84 -2.35
N TRP A 229 -15.87 10.49 -3.64
CA TRP A 229 -15.15 11.31 -4.60
C TRP A 229 -15.85 12.64 -4.88
N ALA A 230 -17.17 12.68 -4.92
CA ALA A 230 -17.91 13.94 -5.03
C ALA A 230 -17.69 14.86 -3.81
N ALA A 231 -17.54 14.28 -2.60
CA ALA A 231 -17.18 15.04 -1.41
C ALA A 231 -15.74 15.60 -1.51
N GLN A 232 -14.82 14.82 -2.05
CA GLN A 232 -13.45 15.27 -2.30
C GLN A 232 -13.38 16.35 -3.40
N ASP A 233 -14.19 16.23 -4.48
CA ASP A 233 -14.27 17.25 -5.55
C ASP A 233 -14.68 18.61 -4.97
N ARG A 234 -15.67 18.64 -4.07
CA ARG A 234 -16.09 19.87 -3.39
C ARG A 234 -15.01 20.52 -2.53
N LYS A 235 -14.02 19.74 -2.09
CA LYS A 235 -12.88 20.21 -1.30
C LYS A 235 -11.64 20.47 -2.13
N GLY A 236 -11.73 20.43 -3.46
CA GLY A 236 -10.64 20.71 -4.37
C GLY A 236 -9.57 19.61 -4.46
N VAL A 237 -9.84 18.41 -3.97
CA VAL A 237 -8.91 17.27 -4.14
C VAL A 237 -8.79 16.92 -5.61
N GLY A 238 -7.57 16.77 -6.11
CA GLY A 238 -7.26 16.47 -7.50
C GLY A 238 -7.90 15.17 -8.03
N ALA A 239 -7.68 14.86 -9.29
CA ALA A 239 -8.36 13.76 -9.97
C ALA A 239 -7.94 12.38 -9.47
N ALA A 240 -8.88 11.44 -9.46
CA ALA A 240 -8.61 10.01 -9.25
C ALA A 240 -7.82 9.41 -10.42
N PRO A 241 -7.18 8.23 -10.25
CA PRO A 241 -6.58 7.48 -11.34
C PRO A 241 -7.56 7.32 -12.50
N LEU A 242 -7.11 7.63 -13.74
CA LEU A 242 -8.00 7.76 -14.90
C LEU A 242 -8.82 6.47 -15.16
N ALA A 243 -8.16 5.32 -15.16
CA ALA A 243 -8.83 4.04 -15.41
C ALA A 243 -9.92 3.76 -14.37
N LEU A 244 -9.60 3.95 -13.08
CA LEU A 244 -10.54 3.73 -11.99
C LEU A 244 -11.68 4.76 -12.02
N ARG A 245 -11.38 6.02 -12.32
CA ARG A 245 -12.40 7.07 -12.48
C ARG A 245 -13.35 6.76 -13.64
N THR A 246 -12.83 6.26 -14.75
CA THR A 246 -13.64 5.88 -15.91
C THR A 246 -14.66 4.83 -15.51
N ILE A 247 -14.21 3.70 -14.95
CA ILE A 247 -15.12 2.60 -14.61
C ILE A 247 -16.09 2.95 -13.47
N MET A 248 -15.66 3.75 -12.50
CA MET A 248 -16.49 4.13 -11.37
C MET A 248 -17.49 5.24 -11.68
N CYS A 249 -17.09 6.29 -12.44
CA CYS A 249 -17.90 7.52 -12.58
C CYS A 249 -18.52 7.69 -13.97
N TRP A 250 -17.81 7.34 -15.05
CA TRP A 250 -18.26 7.65 -16.40
C TRP A 250 -19.03 6.51 -17.07
N VAL A 251 -18.73 5.26 -16.67
CA VAL A 251 -19.50 4.10 -17.11
C VAL A 251 -20.87 4.10 -16.41
N PRO A 252 -21.98 3.78 -17.12
CA PRO A 252 -23.28 3.60 -16.48
C PRO A 252 -23.23 2.58 -15.34
N LEU A 253 -23.95 2.87 -14.24
CA LEU A 253 -23.87 2.08 -13.01
C LEU A 253 -24.08 0.57 -13.23
N ARG A 254 -25.02 0.18 -14.10
CA ARG A 254 -25.25 -1.24 -14.41
C ARG A 254 -24.05 -1.91 -15.05
N LEU A 255 -23.39 -1.25 -16.00
CA LEU A 255 -22.21 -1.79 -16.68
C LEU A 255 -20.99 -1.80 -15.76
N SER A 256 -20.81 -0.77 -14.95
CA SER A 256 -19.80 -0.76 -13.91
C SER A 256 -20.00 -1.90 -12.91
N ALA A 257 -21.24 -2.16 -12.48
CA ALA A 257 -21.55 -3.28 -11.58
C ALA A 257 -21.24 -4.64 -12.21
N ILE A 258 -21.56 -4.85 -13.48
CA ILE A 258 -21.20 -6.10 -14.20
C ILE A 258 -19.67 -6.29 -14.22
N TYR A 259 -18.90 -5.24 -14.54
CA TYR A 259 -17.43 -5.30 -14.53
C TYR A 259 -16.90 -5.69 -13.15
N TRP A 260 -17.37 -5.03 -12.08
CA TRP A 260 -16.92 -5.31 -10.72
C TRP A 260 -17.33 -6.69 -10.24
N SER A 261 -18.56 -7.17 -10.57
CA SER A 261 -18.98 -8.53 -10.26
C SER A 261 -18.07 -9.57 -10.92
N HIS A 262 -17.70 -9.39 -12.20
CA HIS A 262 -16.78 -10.29 -12.87
C HIS A 262 -15.38 -10.27 -12.27
N LEU A 263 -14.85 -9.09 -11.96
CA LEU A 263 -13.53 -8.97 -11.32
C LEU A 263 -13.50 -9.64 -9.94
N LEU A 264 -14.52 -9.39 -9.11
CA LEU A 264 -14.63 -9.93 -7.77
C LEU A 264 -14.85 -11.46 -7.77
N ALA A 265 -15.60 -12.00 -8.75
CA ALA A 265 -15.79 -13.45 -8.93
C ALA A 265 -14.52 -14.18 -9.40
N SER A 266 -13.55 -13.45 -9.97
CA SER A 266 -12.30 -14.02 -10.45
C SER A 266 -11.29 -14.23 -9.30
N PRO A 267 -10.23 -15.05 -9.50
CA PRO A 267 -9.14 -15.17 -8.51
C PRO A 267 -8.49 -13.82 -8.13
N ARG A 268 -8.58 -12.80 -9.01
CA ARG A 268 -8.09 -11.45 -8.76
C ARG A 268 -8.87 -10.75 -7.64
N GLY A 269 -10.16 -11.00 -7.50
CA GLY A 269 -11.00 -10.43 -6.45
C GLY A 269 -10.50 -10.79 -5.04
N ASP A 270 -10.16 -12.05 -4.81
CA ASP A 270 -9.55 -12.48 -3.56
C ASP A 270 -8.14 -11.89 -3.39
N LEU A 271 -7.28 -12.01 -4.41
CA LEU A 271 -5.88 -11.61 -4.35
C LEU A 271 -5.71 -10.10 -4.14
N TYR A 272 -6.47 -9.27 -4.87
CA TYR A 272 -6.33 -7.82 -4.83
C TYR A 272 -6.98 -7.18 -3.60
N PHE A 273 -8.10 -7.74 -3.13
CA PHE A 273 -8.94 -7.08 -2.13
C PHE A 273 -9.21 -7.93 -0.89
N ALA A 274 -9.88 -9.09 -1.03
CA ALA A 274 -10.38 -9.81 0.13
C ALA A 274 -9.27 -10.36 1.02
N ARG A 275 -8.19 -10.85 0.43
CA ARG A 275 -7.05 -11.37 1.17
C ARG A 275 -6.34 -10.30 1.98
N HIS A 276 -6.13 -9.12 1.39
CA HIS A 276 -5.54 -7.98 2.10
C HIS A 276 -6.47 -7.50 3.24
N ALA A 277 -7.76 -7.38 2.98
CA ALA A 277 -8.75 -7.00 3.98
C ALA A 277 -8.75 -7.95 5.20
N ARG A 278 -8.66 -9.26 4.97
CA ARG A 278 -8.59 -10.27 6.06
C ARG A 278 -7.33 -10.12 6.93
N HIS A 279 -6.18 -9.80 6.33
CA HIS A 279 -4.88 -9.80 7.02
C HIS A 279 -4.46 -8.43 7.57
N ALA A 280 -5.20 -7.36 7.24
CA ALA A 280 -4.85 -6.00 7.63
C ALA A 280 -6.03 -5.19 8.21
N PRO A 281 -6.88 -5.74 9.11
CA PRO A 281 -8.06 -5.04 9.60
C PRO A 281 -7.74 -3.73 10.34
N ALA A 282 -6.61 -3.67 11.04
CA ALA A 282 -6.17 -2.46 11.74
C ALA A 282 -5.78 -1.33 10.74
N GLU A 283 -5.12 -1.67 9.63
CA GLU A 283 -4.81 -0.73 8.56
C GLU A 283 -6.10 -0.20 7.92
N MET A 284 -7.06 -1.09 7.63
CA MET A 284 -8.34 -0.71 7.04
C MET A 284 -9.14 0.21 7.97
N ALA A 285 -9.15 -0.06 9.26
CA ALA A 285 -9.79 0.80 10.26
C ALA A 285 -9.10 2.17 10.34
N SER A 286 -7.77 2.22 10.37
CA SER A 286 -7.01 3.48 10.36
C SER A 286 -7.29 4.31 9.09
N LEU A 287 -7.40 3.66 7.94
CA LEU A 287 -7.72 4.32 6.68
C LEU A 287 -9.18 4.83 6.66
N ALA A 288 -10.11 4.03 7.21
CA ALA A 288 -11.52 4.43 7.35
C ALA A 288 -11.69 5.65 8.26
N ASP A 289 -10.94 5.72 9.38
CA ASP A 289 -10.95 6.87 10.28
C ASP A 289 -10.52 8.16 9.55
N VAL A 290 -9.49 8.07 8.74
CA VAL A 290 -9.01 9.20 7.93
C VAL A 290 -10.03 9.60 6.86
N VAL A 291 -10.59 8.64 6.14
CA VAL A 291 -11.64 8.92 5.15
C VAL A 291 -12.85 9.57 5.81
N ARG A 292 -13.24 9.10 7.01
CA ARG A 292 -14.36 9.67 7.77
C ARG A 292 -14.09 11.12 8.20
N SER A 293 -12.86 11.43 8.60
CA SER A 293 -12.50 12.75 9.13
C SER A 293 -12.68 13.90 8.14
N PHE A 294 -12.64 13.62 6.84
CA PHE A 294 -12.90 14.67 5.84
C PHE A 294 -14.37 14.79 5.40
N LEU A 295 -15.24 13.81 5.75
CA LEU A 295 -16.65 13.85 5.37
C LEU A 295 -17.47 14.74 6.33
N CYS A 296 -18.26 15.66 5.79
CA CYS A 296 -19.25 16.41 6.57
C CYS A 296 -20.44 15.50 6.96
N GLU A 297 -21.23 15.92 7.97
CA GLU A 297 -22.27 15.08 8.57
C GLU A 297 -23.27 14.51 7.55
N ASN A 298 -23.73 15.31 6.62
CA ASN A 298 -24.73 14.94 5.61
C ASN A 298 -24.12 14.50 4.26
N GLU A 299 -22.79 14.28 4.19
CA GLU A 299 -22.12 13.87 2.95
C GLU A 299 -21.95 12.36 2.88
N ALA A 300 -21.99 11.82 1.66
CA ALA A 300 -21.62 10.45 1.31
C ALA A 300 -22.26 9.37 2.21
N PRO A 301 -23.62 9.33 2.34
CA PRO A 301 -24.29 8.42 3.27
C PRO A 301 -23.95 6.95 3.03
N GLU A 302 -23.86 6.51 1.77
CA GLU A 302 -23.51 5.12 1.47
C GLU A 302 -22.04 4.82 1.83
N LEU A 303 -21.11 5.72 1.53
CA LEU A 303 -19.72 5.53 1.96
C LEU A 303 -19.62 5.44 3.50
N LYS A 304 -20.32 6.31 4.24
CA LYS A 304 -20.34 6.27 5.70
C LYS A 304 -20.88 4.95 6.24
N ARG A 305 -21.92 4.40 5.61
CA ARG A 305 -22.43 3.07 5.94
C ARG A 305 -21.37 1.99 5.76
N LEU A 306 -20.64 2.00 4.62
CA LEU A 306 -19.54 1.07 4.37
C LEU A 306 -18.37 1.25 5.36
N LEU A 307 -18.05 2.48 5.76
CA LEU A 307 -17.06 2.73 6.80
C LEU A 307 -17.50 2.17 8.17
N ALA A 308 -18.81 2.22 8.48
CA ALA A 308 -19.33 1.62 9.71
C ALA A 308 -19.23 0.08 9.71
N SER A 309 -19.30 -0.57 8.54
CA SER A 309 -19.08 -2.02 8.41
C SER A 309 -17.63 -2.39 8.74
N ILE A 310 -16.64 -1.52 8.43
CA ILE A 310 -15.25 -1.72 8.86
C ILE A 310 -15.13 -1.69 10.39
N ASP A 311 -15.82 -0.77 11.05
CA ASP A 311 -15.82 -0.69 12.52
C ASP A 311 -16.52 -1.90 13.16
N ALA A 312 -17.62 -2.37 12.57
CA ALA A 312 -18.31 -3.56 13.04
C ALA A 312 -17.42 -4.81 12.94
N TRP A 313 -16.74 -4.99 11.81
CA TRP A 313 -15.78 -6.08 11.61
C TRP A 313 -14.63 -6.03 12.63
N ARG A 314 -14.07 -4.85 12.89
CA ARG A 314 -13.03 -4.66 13.90
C ARG A 314 -13.49 -5.08 15.28
N ARG A 315 -14.73 -4.75 15.69
CA ARG A 315 -15.28 -5.11 16.99
C ARG A 315 -15.48 -6.61 17.16
N SER A 316 -15.84 -7.36 16.11
CA SER A 316 -16.01 -8.81 16.20
C SER A 316 -14.72 -9.52 16.61
N PHE A 317 -13.56 -9.09 16.11
CA PHE A 317 -12.27 -9.65 16.54
C PHE A 317 -11.83 -9.24 17.95
N SER A 318 -12.31 -8.09 18.45
CA SER A 318 -11.97 -7.65 19.81
C SER A 318 -12.75 -8.40 20.88
N ASN A 319 -13.91 -8.95 20.53
CA ASN A 319 -14.79 -9.68 21.46
C ASN A 319 -14.50 -11.19 21.52
N ASP A 320 -13.85 -11.77 20.47
CA ASP A 320 -13.50 -13.18 20.42
C ASP A 320 -12.11 -13.50 20.99
N ALA A 321 -11.38 -12.51 21.49
CA ALA A 321 -10.13 -12.73 22.18
C ALA A 321 -10.43 -13.37 23.57
N PRO A 322 -9.90 -14.59 23.89
CA PRO A 322 -10.06 -15.16 25.21
C PRO A 322 -9.52 -14.19 26.26
N PRO A 323 -10.13 -14.09 27.46
CA PRO A 323 -9.65 -13.23 28.53
C PRO A 323 -8.21 -13.64 28.89
N GLY A 324 -7.21 -12.84 28.50
CA GLY A 324 -5.79 -13.12 28.69
C GLY A 324 -4.91 -13.00 27.46
N SER A 325 -5.44 -12.94 26.23
CA SER A 325 -4.66 -12.55 25.06
C SER A 325 -4.64 -11.04 24.92
N HIS A 326 -4.06 -10.36 25.89
CA HIS A 326 -3.47 -9.07 25.60
C HIS A 326 -2.43 -9.33 24.52
N PHE A 327 -2.64 -8.77 23.31
CA PHE A 327 -1.53 -8.39 22.47
C PHE A 327 -0.70 -7.48 23.37
N GLU A 328 0.24 -8.07 24.08
CA GLU A 328 1.32 -7.33 24.68
C GLU A 328 1.91 -6.54 23.51
N ALA A 329 1.62 -5.25 23.50
CA ALA A 329 2.55 -4.30 22.94
C ALA A 329 3.83 -4.60 23.71
N GLY A 330 4.67 -5.43 23.11
CA GLY A 330 5.99 -5.72 23.64
C GLY A 330 6.63 -4.39 23.95
N PRO A 331 7.25 -4.23 25.11
CA PRO A 331 7.89 -3.00 25.47
C PRO A 331 8.93 -2.71 24.41
N HIS A 332 8.77 -1.57 23.75
CA HIS A 332 9.80 -0.92 22.93
C HIS A 332 10.32 -1.73 21.72
N LEU A 333 9.78 -1.37 20.59
CA LEU A 333 10.29 -1.15 19.23
C LEU A 333 9.31 -1.55 18.16
#